data_fc4a6841fcdb7f58ead2301112be8ce4
#
_entry.id   fc4a6841fcdb7f58ead2301112be8ce4
#
_cell.length_a   1.000
_cell.length_b   1.000
_cell.length_c   1.000
_cell.angle_alpha   90.00
_cell.angle_beta   90.00
_cell.angle_gamma   90.00
#
_symmetry.space_group_name_H-M   'P 1'
#
loop_
_entity.id
_entity.type
_entity.pdbx_description
1 polymer ?
#
loop_
_entity_poly.entity_id
_entity_poly.type
_entity_poly.pdbx_seq_one_letter_code
_entity_poly.pdbx_strand_id
1 'polypeptide(L)'
;MTERETEIFHIIQQNPAISQNELAAKLNLARSSVAVHIANLQKKGYILGKVYIVNESAYVLGVGAANVDIHGRSKKPIVMHDSNPGHMNTSAGGVTRNVCENLSRLGVSVKLISAVGTDVYADQIRRECQSAGIDISNLYVADGKASSTYMSMIDADGDMFVALSDMTVLQGLPLSFLSGKQSLIRGARLVTCDPSLSEEAICRLLDLCEGGPDVYADPVSTAYARKLAPYVGRLHTVKPNRMELEILAGQEIRDELSLYNACEKVLNKGLHRIFVSLGTEGCLYMDQEGRMLRRKLRPFEHMVNATGAGDAFTAAMIYATLEDMPIESVMDYAMAAGIAAIGHERTINPQMSISLLESILKEYKQ
;
A
#
# COMPACT_ATOMS: atom_id res chain seq x y z
N MET A 1 -4.11 -18.91 -4.90
CA MET A 1 -5.11 -19.82 -5.52
C MET A 1 -5.12 -21.14 -4.77
N THR A 2 -6.30 -21.76 -4.62
CA THR A 2 -6.37 -23.15 -4.15
C THR A 2 -5.87 -24.09 -5.24
N GLU A 3 -5.53 -25.34 -4.91
CA GLU A 3 -5.08 -26.34 -5.88
C GLU A 3 -6.08 -26.52 -7.04
N ARG A 4 -7.39 -26.54 -6.73
CA ARG A 4 -8.48 -26.62 -7.72
C ARG A 4 -8.60 -25.35 -8.58
N GLU A 5 -8.43 -24.18 -8.00
CA GLU A 5 -8.39 -22.93 -8.77
C GLU A 5 -7.21 -22.90 -9.74
N THR A 6 -6.04 -23.39 -9.32
CA THR A 6 -4.84 -23.48 -10.18
C THR A 6 -5.08 -24.41 -11.37
N GLU A 7 -5.69 -25.56 -11.14
CA GLU A 7 -6.00 -26.54 -12.16
C GLU A 7 -7.00 -25.98 -13.21
N ILE A 8 -8.08 -25.34 -12.72
CA ILE A 8 -9.07 -24.67 -13.59
C ILE A 8 -8.40 -23.54 -14.40
N PHE A 9 -7.57 -22.74 -13.76
CA PHE A 9 -6.85 -21.64 -14.39
C PHE A 9 -5.94 -22.11 -15.53
N HIS A 10 -5.15 -23.16 -15.34
CA HIS A 10 -4.29 -23.73 -16.39
C HIS A 10 -5.09 -24.26 -17.58
N ILE A 11 -6.23 -24.90 -17.34
CA ILE A 11 -7.07 -25.39 -18.44
C ILE A 11 -7.65 -24.21 -19.24
N ILE A 12 -8.07 -23.14 -18.56
CA ILE A 12 -8.58 -21.93 -19.21
C ILE A 12 -7.46 -21.21 -19.99
N GLN A 13 -6.22 -21.17 -19.46
CA GLN A 13 -5.08 -20.60 -20.19
C GLN A 13 -4.83 -21.32 -21.52
N GLN A 14 -4.92 -22.66 -21.52
CA GLN A 14 -4.71 -23.48 -22.72
C GLN A 14 -5.88 -23.38 -23.69
N ASN A 15 -7.11 -23.18 -23.19
CA ASN A 15 -8.32 -23.02 -24.01
C ASN A 15 -9.24 -21.93 -23.40
N PRO A 16 -9.02 -20.65 -23.73
CA PRO A 16 -9.83 -19.55 -23.19
C PRO A 16 -11.31 -19.59 -23.58
N ALA A 17 -11.68 -20.35 -24.61
CA ALA A 17 -13.06 -20.51 -25.06
C ALA A 17 -13.78 -21.72 -24.41
N ILE A 18 -13.12 -22.45 -23.50
CA ILE A 18 -13.71 -23.63 -22.86
C ILE A 18 -14.95 -23.27 -22.05
N SER A 19 -16.03 -24.03 -22.21
CA SER A 19 -17.25 -23.82 -21.44
C SER A 19 -17.14 -24.38 -20.01
N GLN A 20 -17.96 -23.87 -19.09
CA GLN A 20 -18.06 -24.41 -17.72
C GLN A 20 -18.48 -25.89 -17.69
N ASN A 21 -19.26 -26.36 -18.68
CA ASN A 21 -19.65 -27.75 -18.80
C ASN A 21 -18.46 -28.64 -19.19
N GLU A 22 -17.64 -28.21 -20.13
CA GLU A 22 -16.42 -28.91 -20.53
C GLU A 22 -15.37 -28.94 -19.41
N LEU A 23 -15.22 -27.81 -18.68
CA LEU A 23 -14.38 -27.78 -17.47
C LEU A 23 -14.86 -28.76 -16.41
N ALA A 24 -16.17 -28.81 -16.16
CA ALA A 24 -16.80 -29.71 -15.20
C ALA A 24 -16.54 -31.18 -15.60
N ALA A 25 -16.70 -31.49 -16.88
CA ALA A 25 -16.43 -32.85 -17.42
C ALA A 25 -14.96 -33.23 -17.30
N LYS A 26 -14.02 -32.32 -17.68
CA LYS A 26 -12.58 -32.57 -17.59
C LYS A 26 -12.07 -32.80 -16.16
N LEU A 27 -12.65 -32.10 -15.20
CA LEU A 27 -12.23 -32.12 -13.80
C LEU A 27 -13.06 -33.07 -12.92
N ASN A 28 -14.05 -33.71 -13.51
CA ASN A 28 -15.04 -34.54 -12.80
C ASN A 28 -15.67 -33.80 -11.61
N LEU A 29 -16.09 -32.56 -11.87
CA LEU A 29 -16.74 -31.68 -10.90
C LEU A 29 -18.17 -31.34 -11.32
N ALA A 30 -19.01 -30.92 -10.36
CA ALA A 30 -20.29 -30.31 -10.70
C ALA A 30 -20.08 -28.93 -11.35
N ARG A 31 -20.92 -28.57 -12.34
CA ARG A 31 -20.87 -27.26 -13.00
C ARG A 31 -20.96 -26.10 -12.00
N SER A 32 -21.79 -26.26 -10.95
CA SER A 32 -21.93 -25.27 -9.88
C SER A 32 -20.63 -25.03 -9.12
N SER A 33 -19.86 -26.09 -8.85
CA SER A 33 -18.53 -25.97 -8.21
C SER A 33 -17.54 -25.24 -9.11
N VAL A 34 -17.53 -25.56 -10.41
CA VAL A 34 -16.69 -24.84 -11.40
C VAL A 34 -17.06 -23.37 -11.45
N ALA A 35 -18.38 -23.03 -11.44
CA ALA A 35 -18.84 -21.65 -11.45
C ALA A 35 -18.34 -20.86 -10.21
N VAL A 36 -18.33 -21.49 -9.02
CA VAL A 36 -17.80 -20.87 -7.80
C VAL A 36 -16.30 -20.62 -7.92
N HIS A 37 -15.52 -21.58 -8.40
CA HIS A 37 -14.08 -21.41 -8.59
C HIS A 37 -13.76 -20.33 -9.63
N ILE A 38 -14.53 -20.26 -10.74
CA ILE A 38 -14.37 -19.20 -11.73
C ILE A 38 -14.71 -17.84 -11.14
N ALA A 39 -15.79 -17.71 -10.35
CA ALA A 39 -16.12 -16.47 -9.66
C ALA A 39 -15.01 -16.02 -8.70
N ASN A 40 -14.42 -16.97 -7.96
CA ASN A 40 -13.26 -16.69 -7.09
C ASN A 40 -12.04 -16.23 -7.89
N LEU A 41 -11.74 -16.88 -9.03
CA LEU A 41 -10.66 -16.49 -9.92
C LEU A 41 -10.89 -15.10 -10.54
N GLN A 42 -12.15 -14.74 -10.84
CA GLN A 42 -12.53 -13.40 -11.28
C GLN A 42 -12.34 -12.37 -10.14
N LYS A 43 -12.84 -12.69 -8.94
CA LYS A 43 -12.63 -11.83 -7.75
C LYS A 43 -11.15 -11.61 -7.43
N LYS A 44 -10.32 -12.63 -7.65
CA LYS A 44 -8.86 -12.58 -7.47
C LYS A 44 -8.12 -11.93 -8.67
N GLY A 45 -8.82 -11.48 -9.70
CA GLY A 45 -8.24 -10.80 -10.86
C GLY A 45 -7.50 -11.70 -11.87
N TYR A 46 -7.62 -13.03 -11.75
CA TYR A 46 -7.01 -13.97 -12.70
C TYR A 46 -7.84 -14.15 -13.98
N ILE A 47 -9.15 -13.91 -13.93
CA ILE A 47 -10.09 -13.98 -15.07
C ILE A 47 -10.76 -12.62 -15.22
N LEU A 48 -10.68 -11.97 -16.40
CA LEU A 48 -11.08 -10.60 -16.62
C LEU A 48 -12.41 -10.44 -17.40
N GLY A 49 -13.06 -11.51 -17.84
CA GLY A 49 -14.27 -11.35 -18.65
C GLY A 49 -15.02 -12.64 -19.02
N LYS A 50 -16.07 -12.51 -19.87
CA LYS A 50 -16.96 -13.61 -20.28
C LYS A 50 -16.32 -14.60 -21.27
N VAL A 51 -15.41 -14.15 -22.11
CA VAL A 51 -14.40 -14.97 -22.75
C VAL A 51 -13.28 -14.95 -21.73
N TYR A 52 -12.92 -16.09 -21.16
CA TYR A 52 -11.92 -16.17 -20.08
C TYR A 52 -10.61 -15.53 -20.52
N ILE A 53 -10.53 -14.20 -20.41
CA ILE A 53 -9.27 -13.47 -20.60
C ILE A 53 -8.48 -13.70 -19.32
N VAL A 54 -7.45 -14.52 -19.45
CA VAL A 54 -6.61 -14.91 -18.32
C VAL A 54 -5.62 -13.77 -18.06
N ASN A 55 -5.56 -13.31 -16.84
CA ASN A 55 -4.45 -12.47 -16.41
C ASN A 55 -3.30 -13.40 -16.00
N GLU A 56 -2.28 -13.54 -16.85
CA GLU A 56 -1.15 -14.45 -16.64
C GLU A 56 -0.35 -14.12 -15.37
N SER A 57 -0.41 -12.87 -14.92
CA SER A 57 0.15 -12.44 -13.64
C SER A 57 -0.83 -11.53 -12.92
N ALA A 58 -1.50 -12.07 -11.90
CA ALA A 58 -2.27 -11.23 -10.99
C ALA A 58 -1.32 -10.29 -10.23
N TYR A 59 -1.63 -8.99 -10.21
CA TYR A 59 -0.76 -7.97 -9.65
C TYR A 59 -1.53 -7.06 -8.68
N VAL A 60 -0.79 -6.42 -7.79
CA VAL A 60 -1.24 -5.27 -7.02
C VAL A 60 -0.88 -4.00 -7.81
N LEU A 61 -1.82 -3.07 -7.89
CA LEU A 61 -1.60 -1.78 -8.52
C LEU A 61 -1.43 -0.70 -7.45
N GLY A 62 -0.27 -0.07 -7.39
CA GLY A 62 -0.06 1.16 -6.64
C GLY A 62 -0.47 2.36 -7.48
N VAL A 63 -1.25 3.30 -6.90
CA VAL A 63 -1.61 4.57 -7.54
C VAL A 63 -1.37 5.69 -6.54
N GLY A 64 -0.28 6.43 -6.66
CA GLY A 64 0.07 7.45 -5.68
C GLY A 64 1.51 7.94 -5.77
N ALA A 65 2.07 8.35 -4.63
CA ALA A 65 3.35 8.99 -4.56
C ALA A 65 4.54 8.09 -4.94
N ALA A 66 5.37 8.65 -5.84
CA ALA A 66 6.75 8.28 -6.05
C ALA A 66 7.56 9.59 -6.15
N ASN A 67 8.50 9.77 -5.23
CA ASN A 67 9.27 11.00 -5.11
C ASN A 67 10.73 10.68 -4.77
N VAL A 68 11.58 11.70 -4.71
CA VAL A 68 12.91 11.59 -4.12
C VAL A 68 12.89 12.21 -2.74
N ASP A 69 13.29 11.41 -1.75
CA ASP A 69 13.55 11.87 -0.39
C ASP A 69 14.97 12.46 -0.33
N ILE A 70 15.10 13.67 0.19
CA ILE A 70 16.34 14.41 0.38
C ILE A 70 16.49 14.62 1.88
N HIS A 71 17.42 13.91 2.50
CA HIS A 71 17.69 14.00 3.93
C HIS A 71 19.00 14.75 4.18
N GLY A 72 18.91 15.94 4.77
CA GLY A 72 20.05 16.71 5.24
C GLY A 72 20.23 16.53 6.75
N ARG A 73 21.41 16.08 7.21
CA ARG A 73 21.74 16.01 8.64
C ARG A 73 22.86 17.00 8.97
N SER A 74 22.56 17.92 9.88
CA SER A 74 23.57 18.86 10.37
C SER A 74 24.60 18.17 11.27
N LYS A 75 25.87 18.59 11.16
CA LYS A 75 26.98 18.09 12.03
C LYS A 75 26.97 18.74 13.42
N LYS A 76 26.26 19.87 13.55
CA LYS A 76 26.19 20.70 14.78
C LYS A 76 24.78 21.19 14.97
N PRO A 77 24.39 21.71 16.13
CA PRO A 77 23.12 22.37 16.31
C PRO A 77 22.86 23.40 15.21
N ILE A 78 21.63 23.39 14.66
CA ILE A 78 21.29 24.24 13.52
C ILE A 78 21.28 25.71 13.97
N VAL A 79 22.00 26.53 13.22
CA VAL A 79 22.01 27.98 13.35
C VAL A 79 21.06 28.56 12.32
N MET A 80 20.00 29.23 12.81
CA MET A 80 18.99 29.86 11.94
C MET A 80 19.62 31.01 11.15
N HIS A 81 19.17 31.16 9.91
CA HIS A 81 19.62 32.20 8.98
C HIS A 81 21.10 32.14 8.59
N ASP A 82 21.74 30.97 8.77
CA ASP A 82 23.15 30.75 8.40
C ASP A 82 23.33 29.43 7.65
N SER A 83 24.51 29.23 7.04
CA SER A 83 24.88 27.99 6.37
C SER A 83 25.34 26.96 7.39
N ASN A 84 24.67 25.80 7.41
CA ASN A 84 24.97 24.72 8.34
C ASN A 84 25.68 23.56 7.63
N PRO A 85 26.94 23.28 7.94
CA PRO A 85 27.69 22.15 7.39
C PRO A 85 27.01 20.81 7.79
N GLY A 86 26.78 19.94 6.82
CA GLY A 86 26.08 18.68 7.05
C GLY A 86 26.40 17.61 6.00
N HIS A 87 25.65 16.53 6.06
CA HIS A 87 25.62 15.48 5.05
C HIS A 87 24.23 15.46 4.41
N MET A 88 24.19 15.16 3.11
CA MET A 88 22.93 14.99 2.38
C MET A 88 22.91 13.63 1.71
N ASN A 89 21.78 12.94 1.83
CA ASN A 89 21.51 11.69 1.15
C ASN A 89 20.21 11.81 0.35
N THR A 90 20.14 11.10 -0.77
CA THR A 90 18.92 11.00 -1.56
C THR A 90 18.54 9.54 -1.78
N SER A 91 17.24 9.25 -1.77
CA SER A 91 16.69 7.93 -2.09
C SER A 91 15.33 8.09 -2.73
N ALA A 92 14.90 7.11 -3.54
CA ALA A 92 13.52 7.09 -3.96
C ALA A 92 12.61 6.80 -2.77
N GLY A 93 11.53 7.57 -2.67
CA GLY A 93 10.52 7.54 -1.64
C GLY A 93 9.11 7.60 -2.20
N GLY A 94 8.17 7.99 -1.34
CA GLY A 94 6.73 8.04 -1.62
C GLY A 94 6.00 6.82 -1.07
N VAL A 95 4.93 7.07 -0.31
CA VAL A 95 4.21 6.02 0.43
C VAL A 95 3.76 4.88 -0.49
N THR A 96 3.04 5.18 -1.57
CA THR A 96 2.61 4.13 -2.51
C THR A 96 3.78 3.40 -3.15
N ARG A 97 4.85 4.11 -3.54
CA ARG A 97 6.05 3.49 -4.11
C ARG A 97 6.76 2.59 -3.08
N ASN A 98 6.84 3.01 -1.84
CA ASN A 98 7.44 2.24 -0.75
C ASN A 98 6.62 0.96 -0.43
N VAL A 99 5.29 1.07 -0.43
CA VAL A 99 4.40 -0.11 -0.32
C VAL A 99 4.65 -1.08 -1.48
N CYS A 100 4.74 -0.57 -2.71
CA CYS A 100 5.03 -1.39 -3.90
C CYS A 100 6.40 -2.10 -3.80
N GLU A 101 7.44 -1.43 -3.32
CA GLU A 101 8.75 -2.07 -3.14
C GLU A 101 8.71 -3.16 -2.08
N ASN A 102 8.11 -2.91 -0.92
CA ASN A 102 7.97 -3.93 0.12
C ASN A 102 7.15 -5.14 -0.39
N LEU A 103 6.05 -4.91 -1.13
CA LEU A 103 5.28 -5.99 -1.76
C LEU A 103 6.10 -6.80 -2.76
N SER A 104 6.88 -6.12 -3.62
CA SER A 104 7.76 -6.80 -4.58
C SER A 104 8.79 -7.68 -3.86
N ARG A 105 9.39 -7.20 -2.77
CA ARG A 105 10.32 -7.95 -1.93
C ARG A 105 9.66 -9.16 -1.23
N LEU A 106 8.36 -9.08 -0.95
CA LEU A 106 7.55 -10.20 -0.45
C LEU A 106 7.07 -11.15 -1.58
N GLY A 107 7.52 -10.94 -2.82
CA GLY A 107 7.22 -11.81 -3.95
C GLY A 107 5.90 -11.51 -4.67
N VAL A 108 5.25 -10.39 -4.37
CA VAL A 108 4.03 -9.95 -5.06
C VAL A 108 4.39 -9.23 -6.35
N SER A 109 3.72 -9.58 -7.46
CA SER A 109 3.82 -8.78 -8.70
C SER A 109 3.15 -7.42 -8.49
N VAL A 110 3.87 -6.33 -8.77
CA VAL A 110 3.38 -4.97 -8.54
C VAL A 110 3.56 -4.09 -9.77
N LYS A 111 2.58 -3.23 -10.01
CA LYS A 111 2.61 -2.17 -11.02
C LYS A 111 2.36 -0.83 -10.36
N LEU A 112 2.98 0.23 -10.88
CA LEU A 112 2.87 1.57 -10.31
C LEU A 112 2.34 2.57 -11.33
N ILE A 113 1.27 3.28 -10.96
CA ILE A 113 0.84 4.54 -11.58
C ILE A 113 1.27 5.67 -10.65
N SER A 114 2.11 6.55 -11.15
CA SER A 114 2.54 7.78 -10.48
C SER A 114 2.88 8.82 -11.55
N ALA A 115 3.32 10.02 -11.14
CA ALA A 115 3.78 11.05 -12.04
C ALA A 115 5.22 11.44 -11.72
N VAL A 116 6.03 11.61 -12.76
CA VAL A 116 7.41 12.10 -12.68
C VAL A 116 7.63 13.20 -13.71
N GLY A 117 8.61 14.04 -13.46
CA GLY A 117 9.08 15.04 -14.44
C GLY A 117 10.03 14.48 -15.48
N THR A 118 10.85 15.37 -16.04
CA THR A 118 11.91 15.06 -17.01
C THR A 118 13.31 15.46 -16.47
N ASP A 119 13.49 15.34 -15.15
CA ASP A 119 14.68 15.70 -14.42
C ASP A 119 15.49 14.46 -13.95
N VAL A 120 16.63 14.71 -13.31
CA VAL A 120 17.50 13.66 -12.75
C VAL A 120 16.81 12.82 -11.68
N TYR A 121 15.82 13.37 -10.99
CA TYR A 121 15.03 12.66 -9.98
C TYR A 121 14.08 11.65 -10.62
N ALA A 122 13.50 11.98 -11.79
CA ALA A 122 12.73 11.02 -12.56
C ALA A 122 13.54 9.77 -12.91
N ASP A 123 14.81 9.97 -13.31
CA ASP A 123 15.71 8.86 -13.65
C ASP A 123 16.11 8.05 -12.40
N GLN A 124 16.28 8.71 -11.25
CA GLN A 124 16.52 8.02 -9.98
C GLN A 124 15.33 7.15 -9.58
N ILE A 125 14.11 7.72 -9.59
CA ILE A 125 12.87 6.99 -9.27
C ILE A 125 12.73 5.77 -10.18
N ARG A 126 12.93 5.93 -11.50
CA ARG A 126 12.84 4.82 -12.46
C ARG A 126 13.84 3.72 -12.17
N ARG A 127 15.12 4.06 -11.99
CA ARG A 127 16.17 3.07 -11.71
C ARG A 127 15.90 2.29 -10.42
N GLU A 128 15.53 2.98 -9.35
CA GLU A 128 15.28 2.34 -8.06
C GLU A 128 14.00 1.47 -8.10
N CYS A 129 12.91 1.91 -8.74
CA CYS A 129 11.73 1.09 -8.94
C CYS A 129 12.02 -0.16 -9.76
N GLN A 130 12.76 -0.04 -10.86
CA GLN A 130 13.14 -1.19 -11.70
C GLN A 130 14.02 -2.17 -10.94
N SER A 131 15.01 -1.69 -10.18
CA SER A 131 15.86 -2.54 -9.36
C SER A 131 15.11 -3.26 -8.25
N ALA A 132 14.00 -2.67 -7.79
CA ALA A 132 13.07 -3.27 -6.83
C ALA A 132 12.05 -4.22 -7.46
N GLY A 133 12.05 -4.41 -8.79
CA GLY A 133 11.11 -5.29 -9.50
C GLY A 133 9.70 -4.69 -9.67
N ILE A 134 9.54 -3.38 -9.56
CA ILE A 134 8.26 -2.69 -9.77
C ILE A 134 8.08 -2.40 -11.27
N ASP A 135 6.94 -2.82 -11.85
CA ASP A 135 6.56 -2.42 -13.22
C ASP A 135 6.13 -0.96 -13.24
N ILE A 136 6.98 -0.13 -13.86
CA ILE A 136 6.81 1.33 -14.01
C ILE A 136 6.39 1.74 -15.42
N SER A 137 5.94 0.82 -16.26
CA SER A 137 5.49 1.11 -17.65
C SER A 137 4.29 2.04 -17.72
N ASN A 138 3.67 2.32 -16.56
CA ASN A 138 2.48 3.16 -16.42
C ASN A 138 2.75 4.46 -15.65
N LEU A 139 3.99 4.93 -15.58
CA LEU A 139 4.29 6.27 -15.06
C LEU A 139 3.84 7.35 -16.07
N TYR A 140 3.19 8.38 -15.54
CA TYR A 140 2.95 9.60 -16.30
C TYR A 140 4.20 10.47 -16.29
N VAL A 141 4.67 10.87 -17.46
CA VAL A 141 5.82 11.78 -17.61
C VAL A 141 5.30 13.17 -17.94
N ALA A 142 5.47 14.11 -17.03
CA ALA A 142 5.08 15.51 -17.21
C ALA A 142 6.27 16.28 -17.80
N ASP A 143 6.20 16.57 -19.10
CA ASP A 143 7.27 17.26 -19.80
C ASP A 143 7.55 18.65 -19.24
N GLY A 144 8.83 18.98 -19.07
CA GLY A 144 9.31 20.26 -18.54
C GLY A 144 8.95 20.51 -17.06
N LYS A 145 8.49 19.50 -16.32
CA LYS A 145 8.19 19.59 -14.87
C LYS A 145 9.28 18.92 -14.04
N ALA A 146 9.42 19.37 -12.78
CA ALA A 146 10.22 18.70 -11.77
C ALA A 146 9.44 17.50 -11.19
N SER A 147 10.16 16.43 -10.84
CA SER A 147 9.61 15.29 -10.11
C SER A 147 9.30 15.66 -8.66
N SER A 148 8.38 14.92 -8.04
CA SER A 148 8.05 15.09 -6.62
C SER A 148 9.26 14.90 -5.72
N THR A 149 9.37 15.72 -4.69
CA THR A 149 10.44 15.66 -3.69
C THR A 149 9.89 15.82 -2.27
N TYR A 150 10.55 15.15 -1.34
CA TYR A 150 10.37 15.36 0.08
C TYR A 150 11.74 15.68 0.69
N MET A 151 11.92 16.88 1.22
CA MET A 151 13.16 17.31 1.86
C MET A 151 12.96 17.36 3.37
N SER A 152 13.86 16.74 4.13
CA SER A 152 13.90 16.88 5.58
C SER A 152 15.28 17.34 6.05
N MET A 153 15.27 18.21 7.04
CA MET A 153 16.46 18.62 7.76
C MET A 153 16.43 18.04 9.17
N ILE A 154 17.48 17.31 9.51
CA ILE A 154 17.67 16.66 10.79
C ILE A 154 18.80 17.37 11.51
N ASP A 155 18.61 17.69 12.77
CA ASP A 155 19.63 18.34 13.59
C ASP A 155 20.74 17.37 14.04
N ALA A 156 21.68 17.86 14.83
CA ALA A 156 22.78 17.06 15.33
C ALA A 156 22.34 15.95 16.29
N ASP A 157 21.23 16.16 17.00
CA ASP A 157 20.68 15.22 17.98
C ASP A 157 19.86 14.11 17.32
N GLY A 158 19.52 14.30 16.03
CA GLY A 158 18.76 13.33 15.23
C GLY A 158 17.26 13.65 15.11
N ASP A 159 16.84 14.78 15.65
CA ASP A 159 15.46 15.23 15.55
C ASP A 159 15.18 15.95 14.23
N MET A 160 13.97 15.76 13.70
CA MET A 160 13.53 16.45 12.49
C MET A 160 13.25 17.91 12.81
N PHE A 161 14.10 18.81 12.27
CA PHE A 161 13.97 20.25 12.45
C PHE A 161 12.87 20.83 11.56
N VAL A 162 12.84 20.47 10.29
CA VAL A 162 11.83 20.91 9.31
C VAL A 162 11.76 19.94 8.13
N ALA A 163 10.60 19.83 7.52
CA ALA A 163 10.44 19.13 6.27
C ALA A 163 9.58 19.92 5.30
N LEU A 164 9.84 19.74 3.99
CA LEU A 164 9.11 20.34 2.89
C LEU A 164 8.75 19.23 1.89
N SER A 165 7.50 19.20 1.46
CA SER A 165 6.98 18.24 0.48
C SER A 165 6.49 18.98 -0.76
N ASP A 166 7.02 18.63 -1.93
CA ASP A 166 6.52 19.08 -3.23
C ASP A 166 5.98 17.88 -4.01
N MET A 167 4.64 17.80 -4.10
CA MET A 167 3.92 16.77 -4.86
C MET A 167 3.19 17.35 -6.07
N THR A 168 3.61 18.52 -6.54
CA THR A 168 2.92 19.27 -7.61
C THR A 168 2.76 18.45 -8.89
N VAL A 169 3.78 17.69 -9.31
CA VAL A 169 3.71 16.87 -10.53
C VAL A 169 2.68 15.75 -10.39
N LEU A 170 2.59 15.12 -9.22
CA LEU A 170 1.61 14.07 -8.96
C LEU A 170 0.19 14.63 -8.85
N GLN A 171 0.01 15.78 -8.20
CA GLN A 171 -1.28 16.47 -8.13
C GLN A 171 -1.78 16.91 -9.51
N GLY A 172 -0.85 17.17 -10.44
CA GLY A 172 -1.13 17.47 -11.85
C GLY A 172 -1.38 16.23 -12.73
N LEU A 173 -1.50 15.01 -12.17
CA LEU A 173 -1.79 13.82 -12.96
C LEU A 173 -3.12 13.95 -13.70
N PRO A 174 -3.15 13.90 -15.06
CA PRO A 174 -4.37 14.13 -15.81
C PRO A 174 -5.43 13.03 -15.55
N LEU A 175 -6.67 13.43 -15.35
CA LEU A 175 -7.79 12.48 -15.18
C LEU A 175 -8.00 11.60 -16.42
N SER A 176 -7.70 12.14 -17.60
CA SER A 176 -7.72 11.38 -18.86
C SER A 176 -6.68 10.26 -18.89
N PHE A 177 -5.51 10.49 -18.28
CA PHE A 177 -4.48 9.44 -18.14
C PHE A 177 -4.98 8.28 -17.27
N LEU A 178 -5.55 8.56 -16.09
CA LEU A 178 -6.16 7.54 -15.24
C LEU A 178 -7.30 6.80 -15.96
N SER A 179 -8.16 7.53 -16.66
CA SER A 179 -9.26 6.94 -17.44
C SER A 179 -8.75 6.02 -18.55
N GLY A 180 -7.64 6.37 -19.20
CA GLY A 180 -6.97 5.53 -20.19
C GLY A 180 -6.37 4.24 -19.61
N LYS A 181 -6.24 4.15 -18.28
CA LYS A 181 -5.73 2.97 -17.56
C LYS A 181 -6.82 2.08 -16.96
N GLN A 182 -8.09 2.27 -17.35
CA GLN A 182 -9.23 1.54 -16.78
C GLN A 182 -9.04 0.02 -16.78
N SER A 183 -8.58 -0.57 -17.91
CA SER A 183 -8.35 -2.03 -18.00
C SER A 183 -7.25 -2.50 -17.03
N LEU A 184 -6.18 -1.70 -16.87
CA LEU A 184 -5.13 -1.97 -15.91
C LEU A 184 -5.66 -1.89 -14.47
N ILE A 185 -6.44 -0.88 -14.14
CA ILE A 185 -7.02 -0.70 -12.80
C ILE A 185 -7.98 -1.85 -12.48
N ARG A 186 -8.90 -2.16 -13.40
CA ARG A 186 -9.88 -3.24 -13.20
C ARG A 186 -9.28 -4.65 -13.20
N GLY A 187 -8.13 -4.83 -13.84
CA GLY A 187 -7.40 -6.10 -13.87
C GLY A 187 -6.51 -6.35 -12.65
N ALA A 188 -6.38 -5.40 -11.75
CA ALA A 188 -5.63 -5.60 -10.52
C ALA A 188 -6.37 -6.51 -9.53
N ARG A 189 -5.62 -7.32 -8.77
CA ARG A 189 -6.19 -8.06 -7.61
C ARG A 189 -6.65 -7.11 -6.50
N LEU A 190 -5.90 -6.03 -6.34
CA LEU A 190 -6.09 -5.01 -5.33
C LEU A 190 -5.42 -3.72 -5.81
N VAL A 191 -6.00 -2.59 -5.47
CA VAL A 191 -5.41 -1.26 -5.68
C VAL A 191 -4.99 -0.70 -4.33
N THR A 192 -3.75 -0.24 -4.21
CA THR A 192 -3.29 0.54 -3.05
C THR A 192 -3.02 1.97 -3.47
N CYS A 193 -3.45 2.94 -2.68
CA CYS A 193 -3.25 4.35 -2.99
C CYS A 193 -2.96 5.20 -1.76
N ASP A 194 -2.47 6.41 -2.01
CA ASP A 194 -2.29 7.43 -0.98
C ASP A 194 -2.88 8.78 -1.43
N PRO A 195 -3.28 9.65 -0.50
CA PRO A 195 -3.90 10.94 -0.81
C PRO A 195 -2.92 12.05 -1.22
N SER A 196 -1.70 11.73 -1.68
CA SER A 196 -0.82 12.70 -2.35
C SER A 196 -1.34 13.09 -3.74
N LEU A 197 -2.21 12.24 -4.32
CA LEU A 197 -3.00 12.56 -5.52
C LEU A 197 -3.88 13.80 -5.32
N SER A 198 -4.37 14.43 -6.40
CA SER A 198 -5.43 15.44 -6.28
C SER A 198 -6.75 14.80 -5.82
N GLU A 199 -7.66 15.59 -5.27
CA GLU A 199 -8.98 15.09 -4.82
C GLU A 199 -9.77 14.51 -6.00
N GLU A 200 -9.71 15.16 -7.15
CA GLU A 200 -10.35 14.71 -8.38
C GLU A 200 -9.76 13.37 -8.86
N ALA A 201 -8.43 13.20 -8.73
CA ALA A 201 -7.75 11.96 -9.09
C ALA A 201 -8.13 10.81 -8.15
N ILE A 202 -8.25 11.08 -6.83
CA ILE A 202 -8.75 10.11 -5.86
C ILE A 202 -10.18 9.70 -6.22
N CYS A 203 -11.09 10.67 -6.43
CA CYS A 203 -12.47 10.40 -6.81
C CYS A 203 -12.54 9.56 -8.08
N ARG A 204 -11.77 9.95 -9.13
CA ARG A 204 -11.73 9.23 -10.40
C ARG A 204 -11.19 7.81 -10.26
N LEU A 205 -10.15 7.60 -9.46
CA LEU A 205 -9.63 6.26 -9.16
C LEU A 205 -10.69 5.38 -8.54
N LEU A 206 -11.41 5.88 -7.53
CA LEU A 206 -12.49 5.16 -6.86
C LEU A 206 -13.65 4.83 -7.81
N ASP A 207 -14.01 5.75 -8.74
CA ASP A 207 -15.01 5.46 -9.79
C ASP A 207 -14.57 4.31 -10.70
N LEU A 208 -13.28 4.28 -11.08
CA LEU A 208 -12.73 3.24 -11.93
C LEU A 208 -12.66 1.87 -11.23
N CYS A 209 -12.52 1.86 -9.90
CA CYS A 209 -12.50 0.64 -9.08
C CYS A 209 -13.89 0.14 -8.72
N GLU A 210 -14.95 0.92 -8.90
CA GLU A 210 -16.31 0.54 -8.52
C GLU A 210 -16.76 -0.78 -9.21
N GLY A 211 -17.18 -1.76 -8.39
CA GLY A 211 -17.50 -3.11 -8.85
C GLY A 211 -16.32 -3.91 -9.40
N GLY A 212 -15.10 -3.50 -9.08
CA GLY A 212 -13.83 -4.13 -9.47
C GLY A 212 -12.94 -4.44 -8.25
N PRO A 213 -11.64 -4.09 -8.30
CA PRO A 213 -10.69 -4.41 -7.23
C PRO A 213 -10.97 -3.62 -5.95
N ASP A 214 -10.69 -4.25 -4.81
CA ASP A 214 -10.69 -3.59 -3.51
C ASP A 214 -9.63 -2.49 -3.46
N VAL A 215 -9.97 -1.32 -2.87
CA VAL A 215 -9.06 -0.19 -2.72
C VAL A 215 -8.60 -0.07 -1.27
N TYR A 216 -7.29 -0.13 -1.08
CA TYR A 216 -6.61 0.06 0.20
C TYR A 216 -5.91 1.41 0.21
N ALA A 217 -6.03 2.16 1.30
CA ALA A 217 -5.38 3.45 1.40
C ALA A 217 -4.57 3.62 2.69
N ASP A 218 -3.41 4.26 2.55
CA ASP A 218 -2.65 4.79 3.66
C ASP A 218 -2.89 6.31 3.73
N PRO A 219 -3.30 6.87 4.89
CA PRO A 219 -3.56 8.31 5.01
C PRO A 219 -2.30 9.20 4.97
N VAL A 220 -1.09 8.63 5.10
CA VAL A 220 0.22 9.29 5.02
C VAL A 220 0.53 10.25 6.18
N SER A 221 -0.39 11.17 6.47
CA SER A 221 -0.25 12.18 7.54
C SER A 221 -1.60 12.80 7.86
N THR A 222 -1.67 13.55 8.95
CA THR A 222 -2.89 14.27 9.35
C THR A 222 -3.40 15.25 8.28
N ALA A 223 -2.50 15.91 7.55
CA ALA A 223 -2.84 16.82 6.46
C ALA A 223 -3.50 16.06 5.30
N TYR A 224 -2.92 14.93 4.89
CA TYR A 224 -3.46 14.09 3.81
C TYR A 224 -4.68 13.28 4.25
N ALA A 225 -4.78 12.88 5.52
CA ALA A 225 -5.98 12.25 6.08
C ALA A 225 -7.22 13.13 5.93
N ARG A 226 -7.10 14.47 6.08
CA ARG A 226 -8.20 15.41 5.84
C ARG A 226 -8.75 15.33 4.42
N LYS A 227 -7.84 15.18 3.43
CA LYS A 227 -8.18 15.05 2.02
C LYS A 227 -8.86 13.70 1.72
N LEU A 228 -8.46 12.63 2.44
CA LEU A 228 -9.03 11.29 2.28
C LEU A 228 -10.39 11.15 2.98
N ALA A 229 -10.64 11.89 4.05
CA ALA A 229 -11.81 11.75 4.91
C ALA A 229 -13.19 11.77 4.19
N PRO A 230 -13.43 12.59 3.14
CA PRO A 230 -14.67 12.55 2.37
C PRO A 230 -14.89 11.25 1.59
N TYR A 231 -13.82 10.54 1.25
CA TYR A 231 -13.83 9.37 0.38
C TYR A 231 -13.68 8.05 1.14
N VAL A 232 -13.45 8.08 2.46
CA VAL A 232 -13.10 6.89 3.25
C VAL A 232 -14.16 5.78 3.17
N GLY A 233 -15.44 6.13 3.04
CA GLY A 233 -16.53 5.17 2.88
C GLY A 233 -16.58 4.45 1.53
N ARG A 234 -15.76 4.86 0.57
CA ARG A 234 -15.62 4.19 -0.75
C ARG A 234 -14.41 3.25 -0.80
N LEU A 235 -13.63 3.20 0.28
CA LEU A 235 -12.48 2.32 0.42
C LEU A 235 -12.91 0.97 0.99
N HIS A 236 -12.15 -0.08 0.64
CA HIS A 236 -12.28 -1.35 1.32
C HIS A 236 -11.50 -1.34 2.65
N THR A 237 -10.27 -0.89 2.64
CA THR A 237 -9.41 -0.88 3.84
C THR A 237 -8.64 0.43 3.95
N VAL A 238 -8.55 0.95 5.17
CA VAL A 238 -7.65 2.05 5.50
C VAL A 238 -6.75 1.68 6.69
N LYS A 239 -5.50 2.15 6.65
CA LYS A 239 -4.53 1.91 7.74
C LYS A 239 -4.02 3.24 8.32
N PRO A 240 -4.77 3.89 9.19
CA PRO A 240 -4.31 5.07 9.90
C PRO A 240 -3.42 4.71 11.12
N ASN A 241 -2.63 5.68 11.57
CA ASN A 241 -2.19 5.77 12.95
C ASN A 241 -3.26 6.50 13.80
N ARG A 242 -3.01 6.67 15.12
CA ARG A 242 -3.97 7.32 16.04
C ARG A 242 -4.34 8.74 15.60
N MET A 243 -3.36 9.57 15.24
CA MET A 243 -3.59 10.96 14.84
C MET A 243 -4.35 11.07 13.50
N GLU A 244 -4.04 10.20 12.56
CA GLU A 244 -4.75 10.12 11.28
C GLU A 244 -6.18 9.64 11.47
N LEU A 245 -6.42 8.69 12.37
CA LEU A 245 -7.76 8.23 12.71
C LEU A 245 -8.61 9.33 13.34
N GLU A 246 -8.05 10.18 14.21
CA GLU A 246 -8.76 11.36 14.75
C GLU A 246 -9.30 12.25 13.64
N ILE A 247 -8.48 12.48 12.60
CA ILE A 247 -8.87 13.28 11.43
C ILE A 247 -9.97 12.58 10.62
N LEU A 248 -9.81 11.28 10.32
CA LEU A 248 -10.79 10.51 9.54
C LEU A 248 -12.13 10.40 10.28
N ALA A 249 -12.11 10.25 11.60
CA ALA A 249 -13.28 10.16 12.45
C ALA A 249 -13.89 11.55 12.77
N GLY A 250 -13.08 12.62 12.70
CA GLY A 250 -13.47 13.94 13.16
C GLY A 250 -13.76 13.97 14.66
N GLN A 251 -12.93 13.28 15.46
CA GLN A 251 -13.01 13.26 16.93
C GLN A 251 -11.66 12.97 17.56
N GLU A 252 -11.43 13.50 18.75
CA GLU A 252 -10.22 13.26 19.52
C GLU A 252 -10.23 11.86 20.16
N ILE A 253 -9.05 11.24 20.25
CA ILE A 253 -8.84 9.91 20.84
C ILE A 253 -7.99 10.05 22.10
N ARG A 254 -8.63 9.99 23.27
CA ARG A 254 -7.99 10.16 24.57
C ARG A 254 -7.71 8.85 25.30
N ASP A 255 -8.53 7.84 25.03
CA ASP A 255 -8.53 6.53 25.68
C ASP A 255 -8.95 5.42 24.73
N GLU A 256 -9.02 4.21 25.23
CA GLU A 256 -9.36 3.02 24.44
C GLU A 256 -10.82 3.05 23.94
N LEU A 257 -11.76 3.57 24.76
CA LEU A 257 -13.16 3.68 24.34
C LEU A 257 -13.32 4.68 23.20
N SER A 258 -12.69 5.84 23.27
CA SER A 258 -12.70 6.83 22.20
C SER A 258 -11.98 6.34 20.92
N LEU A 259 -10.97 5.46 21.06
CA LEU A 259 -10.33 4.79 19.93
C LEU A 259 -11.32 3.85 19.20
N TYR A 260 -12.05 3.02 19.92
CA TYR A 260 -13.06 2.13 19.33
C TYR A 260 -14.19 2.93 18.68
N ASN A 261 -14.72 3.95 19.36
CA ASN A 261 -15.76 4.82 18.83
C ASN A 261 -15.31 5.53 17.54
N ALA A 262 -14.03 5.94 17.46
CA ALA A 262 -13.46 6.53 16.25
C ALA A 262 -13.43 5.54 15.08
N CYS A 263 -13.04 4.29 15.33
CA CYS A 263 -13.07 3.24 14.31
C CYS A 263 -14.51 2.97 13.81
N GLU A 264 -15.46 2.79 14.73
CA GLU A 264 -16.88 2.57 14.39
C GLU A 264 -17.43 3.72 13.55
N LYS A 265 -17.10 4.95 13.92
CA LYS A 265 -17.54 6.15 13.17
C LYS A 265 -17.02 6.16 11.73
N VAL A 266 -15.80 5.70 11.51
CA VAL A 266 -15.22 5.59 10.16
C VAL A 266 -15.84 4.41 9.39
N LEU A 267 -16.03 3.25 10.02
CA LEU A 267 -16.71 2.08 9.43
C LEU A 267 -18.15 2.43 9.01
N ASN A 268 -18.88 3.18 9.85
CA ASN A 268 -20.25 3.62 9.56
C ASN A 268 -20.36 4.58 8.37
N LYS A 269 -19.24 5.11 7.84
CA LYS A 269 -19.22 5.86 6.58
C LYS A 269 -19.24 4.96 5.34
N GLY A 270 -19.13 3.63 5.49
CA GLY A 270 -19.10 2.65 4.41
C GLY A 270 -17.76 1.92 4.24
N LEU A 271 -16.74 2.24 5.05
CA LEU A 271 -15.46 1.53 5.04
C LEU A 271 -15.63 0.08 5.52
N HIS A 272 -15.08 -0.91 4.81
CA HIS A 272 -15.22 -2.32 5.19
C HIS A 272 -14.29 -2.73 6.33
N ARG A 273 -13.03 -2.29 6.33
CA ARG A 273 -11.99 -2.69 7.31
C ARG A 273 -11.10 -1.54 7.70
N ILE A 274 -10.68 -1.52 8.95
CA ILE A 274 -9.71 -0.56 9.47
C ILE A 274 -8.62 -1.28 10.27
N PHE A 275 -7.36 -0.92 10.01
CA PHE A 275 -6.20 -1.35 10.78
C PHE A 275 -5.53 -0.12 11.37
N VAL A 276 -5.57 0.04 12.67
CA VAL A 276 -4.95 1.20 13.35
C VAL A 276 -3.60 0.80 13.90
N SER A 277 -2.53 1.38 13.38
CA SER A 277 -1.20 1.22 13.93
C SER A 277 -1.03 2.09 15.18
N LEU A 278 -0.59 1.47 16.29
CA LEU A 278 -0.50 2.09 17.62
C LEU A 278 0.94 2.12 18.16
N GLY A 279 1.93 2.03 17.28
CA GLY A 279 3.34 1.99 17.64
C GLY A 279 3.64 0.80 18.56
N THR A 280 4.25 1.06 19.72
CA THR A 280 4.59 0.03 20.72
C THR A 280 3.38 -0.61 21.37
N GLU A 281 2.18 -0.05 21.21
CA GLU A 281 0.92 -0.63 21.67
C GLU A 281 0.34 -1.67 20.69
N GLY A 282 0.98 -1.89 19.54
CA GLY A 282 0.60 -2.87 18.53
C GLY A 282 -0.36 -2.37 17.49
N CYS A 283 -1.41 -3.14 17.19
CA CYS A 283 -2.38 -2.86 16.16
C CYS A 283 -3.80 -3.21 16.62
N LEU A 284 -4.77 -2.37 16.22
CA LEU A 284 -6.19 -2.62 16.35
C LEU A 284 -6.78 -2.89 14.96
N TYR A 285 -7.59 -3.91 14.83
CA TYR A 285 -8.41 -4.22 13.66
C TYR A 285 -9.88 -4.14 14.02
N MET A 286 -10.68 -3.54 13.15
CA MET A 286 -12.14 -3.61 13.19
C MET A 286 -12.71 -3.70 11.76
N ASP A 287 -13.90 -4.33 11.62
CA ASP A 287 -14.62 -4.42 10.34
C ASP A 287 -16.12 -4.13 10.48
N GLN A 288 -16.80 -4.03 9.34
CA GLN A 288 -18.26 -3.81 9.29
C GLN A 288 -19.10 -4.99 9.84
N GLU A 289 -18.52 -6.17 9.97
CA GLU A 289 -19.19 -7.35 10.54
C GLU A 289 -19.18 -7.32 12.08
N GLY A 290 -18.53 -6.28 12.68
CA GLY A 290 -18.41 -6.10 14.13
C GLY A 290 -17.27 -6.89 14.74
N ARG A 291 -16.38 -7.49 13.94
CA ARG A 291 -15.20 -8.17 14.45
C ARG A 291 -14.19 -7.13 14.92
N MET A 292 -13.67 -7.33 16.11
CA MET A 292 -12.65 -6.48 16.72
C MET A 292 -11.52 -7.35 17.26
N LEU A 293 -10.30 -7.01 16.91
CA LEU A 293 -9.09 -7.71 17.35
C LEU A 293 -8.01 -6.71 17.71
N ARG A 294 -7.34 -6.95 18.82
CA ARG A 294 -6.12 -6.24 19.21
C ARG A 294 -4.95 -7.19 19.28
N ARG A 295 -3.85 -6.82 18.67
CA ARG A 295 -2.62 -7.61 18.64
C ARG A 295 -1.43 -6.75 19.03
N LYS A 296 -0.47 -7.36 19.70
CA LYS A 296 0.78 -6.73 20.09
C LYS A 296 1.90 -7.76 19.95
N LEU A 297 3.04 -7.33 19.47
CA LEU A 297 4.29 -8.07 19.55
C LEU A 297 5.10 -7.55 20.73
N ARG A 298 6.12 -8.29 21.16
CA ARG A 298 7.07 -7.80 22.18
C ARG A 298 7.71 -6.50 21.68
N PRO A 299 8.01 -5.54 22.58
CA PRO A 299 8.69 -4.31 22.21
C PRO A 299 10.02 -4.60 21.52
N PHE A 300 10.29 -3.88 20.43
CA PHE A 300 11.58 -3.90 19.75
C PHE A 300 12.49 -2.81 20.36
N GLU A 301 13.64 -3.21 20.90
CA GLU A 301 14.50 -2.32 21.70
C GLU A 301 15.54 -1.54 20.85
N HIS A 302 15.78 -1.97 19.59
CA HIS A 302 16.85 -1.44 18.76
C HIS A 302 16.33 -0.66 17.55
N MET A 303 15.49 0.35 17.80
CA MET A 303 14.99 1.21 16.72
C MET A 303 16.13 2.05 16.14
N VAL A 304 16.38 1.90 14.82
CA VAL A 304 17.39 2.62 14.06
C VAL A 304 16.76 3.79 13.30
N ASN A 305 15.61 3.54 12.63
CA ASN A 305 14.89 4.54 11.85
C ASN A 305 13.39 4.27 11.91
N ALA A 306 12.58 5.26 12.26
CA ALA A 306 11.12 5.13 12.31
C ALA A 306 10.45 5.25 10.95
N THR A 307 11.16 5.77 9.93
CA THR A 307 10.60 6.03 8.60
C THR A 307 10.36 4.72 7.85
N GLY A 308 9.24 4.62 7.14
CA GLY A 308 8.89 3.45 6.32
C GLY A 308 8.22 2.29 7.07
N ALA A 309 8.12 2.35 8.41
CA ALA A 309 7.41 1.32 9.18
C ALA A 309 5.93 1.19 8.79
N GLY A 310 5.26 2.31 8.54
CA GLY A 310 3.88 2.35 8.06
C GLY A 310 3.72 1.70 6.68
N ASP A 311 4.64 1.99 5.77
CA ASP A 311 4.64 1.46 4.40
C ASP A 311 4.88 -0.06 4.40
N ALA A 312 5.84 -0.53 5.22
CA ALA A 312 6.12 -1.94 5.41
C ALA A 312 4.93 -2.68 6.03
N PHE A 313 4.29 -2.07 7.06
CA PHE A 313 3.07 -2.59 7.66
C PHE A 313 1.96 -2.75 6.61
N THR A 314 1.68 -1.71 5.81
CA THR A 314 0.67 -1.73 4.74
C THR A 314 0.98 -2.81 3.71
N ALA A 315 2.23 -2.94 3.30
CA ALA A 315 2.64 -3.95 2.32
C ALA A 315 2.43 -5.39 2.83
N ALA A 316 2.88 -5.69 4.05
CA ALA A 316 2.72 -7.02 4.62
C ALA A 316 1.25 -7.35 4.95
N MET A 317 0.45 -6.36 5.35
CA MET A 317 -1.00 -6.48 5.49
C MET A 317 -1.65 -6.88 4.15
N ILE A 318 -1.29 -6.21 3.06
CA ILE A 318 -1.77 -6.54 1.72
C ILE A 318 -1.30 -7.95 1.32
N TYR A 319 0.00 -8.26 1.47
CA TYR A 319 0.55 -9.59 1.18
C TYR A 319 -0.22 -10.70 1.89
N ALA A 320 -0.36 -10.61 3.21
CA ALA A 320 -1.04 -11.64 4.00
C ALA A 320 -2.53 -11.77 3.65
N THR A 321 -3.19 -10.66 3.29
CA THR A 321 -4.57 -10.68 2.78
C THR A 321 -4.66 -11.39 1.42
N LEU A 322 -3.72 -11.16 0.52
CA LEU A 322 -3.67 -11.81 -0.80
C LEU A 322 -3.40 -13.32 -0.71
N GLU A 323 -2.72 -13.76 0.34
CA GLU A 323 -2.50 -15.18 0.66
C GLU A 323 -3.66 -15.81 1.45
N ASP A 324 -4.80 -15.12 1.57
CA ASP A 324 -6.01 -15.58 2.28
C ASP A 324 -5.72 -15.99 3.75
N MET A 325 -4.73 -15.34 4.41
CA MET A 325 -4.39 -15.65 5.79
C MET A 325 -5.48 -15.21 6.78
N PRO A 326 -5.64 -15.91 7.92
CA PRO A 326 -6.51 -15.43 9.00
C PRO A 326 -6.11 -14.02 9.45
N ILE A 327 -7.10 -13.21 9.87
CA ILE A 327 -6.88 -11.81 10.20
C ILE A 327 -5.82 -11.59 11.29
N GLU A 328 -5.72 -12.52 12.23
CA GLU A 328 -4.69 -12.53 13.27
C GLU A 328 -3.29 -12.61 12.66
N SER A 329 -3.11 -13.47 11.66
CA SER A 329 -1.85 -13.59 10.91
C SER A 329 -1.57 -12.35 10.06
N VAL A 330 -2.60 -11.76 9.44
CA VAL A 330 -2.46 -10.48 8.72
C VAL A 330 -1.89 -9.40 9.63
N MET A 331 -2.44 -9.27 10.86
CA MET A 331 -1.94 -8.32 11.85
C MET A 331 -0.51 -8.63 12.30
N ASP A 332 -0.21 -9.91 12.55
CA ASP A 332 1.12 -10.36 12.97
C ASP A 332 2.18 -10.05 11.91
N TYR A 333 1.93 -10.38 10.63
CA TYR A 333 2.84 -10.09 9.51
C TYR A 333 3.03 -8.60 9.30
N ALA A 334 1.96 -7.81 9.38
CA ALA A 334 2.01 -6.37 9.27
C ALA A 334 2.90 -5.72 10.35
N MET A 335 2.75 -6.15 11.62
CA MET A 335 3.59 -5.67 12.72
C MET A 335 5.05 -6.14 12.57
N ALA A 336 5.29 -7.39 12.15
CA ALA A 336 6.64 -7.89 11.90
C ALA A 336 7.36 -7.09 10.81
N ALA A 337 6.66 -6.71 9.74
CA ALA A 337 7.22 -5.85 8.69
C ALA A 337 7.56 -4.45 9.22
N GLY A 338 6.72 -3.89 10.09
CA GLY A 338 7.04 -2.64 10.80
C GLY A 338 8.33 -2.76 11.62
N ILE A 339 8.51 -3.86 12.38
CA ILE A 339 9.75 -4.14 13.13
C ILE A 339 10.95 -4.29 12.18
N ALA A 340 10.80 -5.04 11.07
CA ALA A 340 11.85 -5.21 10.06
C ALA A 340 12.31 -3.87 9.47
N ALA A 341 11.38 -2.93 9.27
CA ALA A 341 11.68 -1.59 8.75
C ALA A 341 12.43 -0.73 9.78
N ILE A 342 11.92 -0.65 11.04
CA ILE A 342 12.54 0.21 12.07
C ILE A 342 13.91 -0.28 12.53
N GLY A 343 14.24 -1.53 12.32
CA GLY A 343 15.56 -2.13 12.62
C GLY A 343 16.63 -1.83 11.57
N HIS A 344 16.34 -1.04 10.52
CA HIS A 344 17.26 -0.78 9.43
C HIS A 344 17.45 0.73 9.19
N GLU A 345 18.63 1.15 8.71
CA GLU A 345 18.95 2.57 8.46
C GLU A 345 18.16 3.18 7.29
N ARG A 346 17.85 2.37 6.28
CA ARG A 346 17.07 2.81 5.10
C ARG A 346 15.58 2.76 5.37
N THR A 347 14.83 3.64 4.74
CA THR A 347 13.36 3.66 4.76
C THR A 347 12.76 2.30 4.39
N ILE A 348 13.38 1.60 3.44
CA ILE A 348 13.01 0.22 3.08
C ILE A 348 14.18 -0.69 3.41
N ASN A 349 13.89 -1.72 4.21
CA ASN A 349 14.85 -2.76 4.51
C ASN A 349 15.11 -3.61 3.26
N PRO A 350 16.34 -3.62 2.69
CA PRO A 350 16.64 -4.39 1.48
C PRO A 350 16.56 -5.91 1.67
N GLN A 351 16.54 -6.38 2.92
CA GLN A 351 16.37 -7.80 3.29
C GLN A 351 14.91 -8.18 3.53
N MET A 352 13.95 -7.25 3.34
CA MET A 352 12.52 -7.55 3.48
C MET A 352 12.18 -8.81 2.69
N SER A 353 11.65 -9.82 3.37
CA SER A 353 11.29 -11.13 2.81
C SER A 353 10.36 -11.87 3.78
N ILE A 354 9.65 -12.86 3.26
CA ILE A 354 8.78 -13.72 4.07
C ILE A 354 9.57 -14.39 5.21
N SER A 355 10.77 -14.91 4.89
CA SER A 355 11.64 -15.56 5.88
C SER A 355 12.08 -14.62 7.00
N LEU A 356 12.33 -13.34 6.70
CA LEU A 356 12.64 -12.33 7.72
C LEU A 356 11.42 -12.09 8.63
N LEU A 357 10.22 -11.92 8.04
CA LEU A 357 8.99 -11.72 8.82
C LEU A 357 8.71 -12.91 9.73
N GLU A 358 8.84 -14.13 9.23
CA GLU A 358 8.68 -15.36 10.04
C GLU A 358 9.71 -15.47 11.17
N SER A 359 10.95 -15.05 10.92
CA SER A 359 11.99 -15.01 11.96
C SER A 359 11.62 -14.03 13.06
N ILE A 360 11.19 -12.82 12.69
CA ILE A 360 10.73 -11.80 13.66
C ILE A 360 9.51 -12.33 14.44
N LEU A 361 8.57 -12.97 13.77
CA LEU A 361 7.41 -13.54 14.47
C LEU A 361 7.80 -14.63 15.47
N LYS A 362 8.77 -15.49 15.15
CA LYS A 362 9.28 -16.50 16.11
C LYS A 362 9.92 -15.86 17.34
N GLU A 363 10.56 -14.71 17.18
CA GLU A 363 11.26 -14.01 18.26
C GLU A 363 10.33 -13.11 19.08
N TYR A 364 9.42 -12.38 18.43
CA TYR A 364 8.61 -11.32 19.06
C TYR A 364 7.13 -11.66 19.27
N LYS A 365 6.62 -12.78 18.75
CA LYS A 365 5.22 -13.20 19.01
C LYS A 365 5.06 -13.62 20.46
N GLN A 366 4.02 -13.08 21.11
CA GLN A 366 3.64 -13.42 22.50
C GLN A 366 2.74 -14.64 22.53
#